data_f8a84b541182161a76a5b9faaae2942f
#
_entry.id   f8a84b541182161a76a5b9faaae2942f
#
_cell.length_a   1.000
_cell.length_b   1.000
_cell.length_c   1.000
_cell.angle_alpha   90.00
_cell.angle_beta   90.00
_cell.angle_gamma   90.00
#
_symmetry.space_group_name_H-M   'P 1'
#
loop_
_entity.id
_entity.type
_entity.pdbx_description
1 polymer ?
#
loop_
_entity_poly.entity_id
_entity_poly.type
_entity_poly.pdbx_seq_one_letter_code
_entity_poly.pdbx_strand_id
1 'polypeptide(L)' 'MATDIQKNQKIKFKYKKLNGDETVVDSITVDEVSNSQEGHEIVTGYLDEDTARSYRADRITEVEVL' A
#
# COMPACT_ATOMS: atom_id res chain seq x y z
N MET A 1 1.40 4.82 12.07
CA MET A 1 1.47 4.03 11.69
C MET A 1 0.67 3.21 11.42
N ALA A 2 0.39 2.62 10.99
CA ALA A 2 -0.35 2.21 10.51
C ALA A 2 -0.86 1.38 10.43
N THR A 3 -0.75 0.70 10.70
CA THR A 3 -1.43 0.32 9.85
C THR A 3 -1.94 -0.98 10.12
N ASP A 4 -3.17 -1.10 10.18
CA ASP A 4 -3.87 -2.35 10.33
C ASP A 4 -4.03 -3.06 9.00
N ILE A 5 -3.11 -2.83 8.11
CA ILE A 5 -3.13 -3.46 6.79
C ILE A 5 -2.66 -4.90 6.94
N GLN A 6 -3.49 -5.83 6.50
CA GLN A 6 -3.22 -7.24 6.63
C GLN A 6 -3.31 -7.94 5.29
N LYS A 7 -2.66 -9.10 5.20
CA LYS A 7 -2.69 -9.92 4.00
C LYS A 7 -4.11 -10.27 3.62
N ASN A 8 -4.37 -10.26 2.33
CA ASN A 8 -5.67 -10.61 1.73
C ASN A 8 -6.76 -9.56 1.93
N GLN A 9 -6.45 -8.44 2.56
CA GLN A 9 -7.42 -7.34 2.61
C GLN A 9 -7.46 -6.59 1.29
N LYS A 10 -8.63 -6.08 0.97
CA LYS A 10 -8.80 -5.18 -0.15
C LYS A 10 -8.95 -3.78 0.42
N ILE A 11 -8.06 -2.87 0.02
CA ILE A 11 -8.01 -1.55 0.62
C ILE A 11 -7.96 -0.46 -0.45
N LYS A 12 -8.35 0.72 -0.03
CA LYS A 12 -8.25 1.96 -0.79
C LYS A 12 -7.47 2.95 0.06
N PHE A 13 -6.57 3.71 -0.56
CA PHE A 13 -5.75 4.68 0.19
C PHE A 13 -5.22 5.77 -0.72
N LYS A 14 -4.68 6.82 -0.11
CA LYS A 14 -3.91 7.84 -0.80
C LYS A 14 -2.43 7.55 -0.65
N TYR A 15 -1.69 7.74 -1.71
CA TYR A 15 -0.26 7.49 -1.73
C TYR A 15 0.48 8.75 -2.17
N LYS A 16 1.47 9.15 -1.38
CA LYS A 16 2.30 10.31 -1.70
C LYS A 16 3.57 9.83 -2.39
N LYS A 17 3.75 10.27 -3.63
CA LYS A 17 4.91 9.89 -4.42
C LYS A 17 6.15 10.65 -3.98
N LEU A 18 7.31 10.16 -4.40
CA LEU A 18 8.58 10.80 -4.07
C LEU A 18 8.65 12.25 -4.56
N ASN A 19 8.01 12.57 -5.67
CA ASN A 19 8.02 13.91 -6.22
C ASN A 19 7.05 14.86 -5.52
N GLY A 20 6.33 14.38 -4.50
CA GLY A 20 5.38 15.20 -3.77
C GLY A 20 3.94 15.11 -4.24
N ASP A 21 3.71 14.48 -5.38
CA ASP A 21 2.34 14.31 -5.88
C ASP A 21 1.61 13.24 -5.10
N GLU A 22 0.31 13.44 -4.94
CA GLU A 22 -0.55 12.44 -4.32
C GLU A 22 -1.40 11.75 -5.38
N THR A 23 -1.64 10.48 -5.18
CA THR A 23 -2.53 9.71 -6.05
C THR A 23 -3.42 8.84 -5.17
N VAL A 24 -4.60 8.53 -5.69
CA VAL A 24 -5.53 7.64 -4.98
C VAL A 24 -5.41 6.26 -5.61
N VAL A 25 -5.17 5.27 -4.76
CA VAL A 25 -5.22 3.86 -5.17
C VAL A 25 -6.60 3.36 -4.79
N ASP A 26 -7.46 3.16 -5.78
CA ASP A 26 -8.86 2.87 -5.55
C ASP A 26 -9.10 1.50 -4.94
N SER A 27 -8.26 0.55 -5.27
CA SER A 27 -8.47 -0.80 -4.78
C SER A 27 -7.21 -1.62 -5.03
N ILE A 28 -6.70 -2.21 -3.99
CA ILE A 28 -5.56 -3.11 -4.09
C ILE A 28 -5.80 -4.26 -3.11
N THR A 29 -5.52 -5.49 -3.56
CA THR A 29 -5.60 -6.65 -2.69
C THR A 29 -4.21 -6.89 -2.11
N VAL A 30 -4.10 -6.79 -0.79
CA VAL A 30 -2.81 -6.90 -0.10
C VAL A 30 -2.31 -8.34 -0.18
N ASP A 31 -1.09 -8.51 -0.68
CA ASP A 31 -0.45 -9.83 -0.74
C ASP A 31 0.49 -10.04 0.44
N GLU A 32 1.27 -9.03 0.75
CA GLU A 32 2.27 -9.16 1.81
C GLU A 32 2.61 -7.81 2.40
N VAL A 33 2.91 -7.79 3.69
CA VAL A 33 3.49 -6.63 4.36
C VAL A 33 4.85 -7.06 4.86
N SER A 34 5.91 -6.40 4.42
CA SER A 34 7.26 -6.78 4.74
C SER A 34 8.09 -5.54 5.07
N ASN A 35 9.34 -5.76 5.48
CA ASN A 35 10.25 -4.65 5.75
C ASN A 35 11.39 -4.68 4.74
N SER A 36 11.76 -3.50 4.26
CA SER A 36 12.91 -3.35 3.38
C SER A 36 14.19 -3.43 4.20
N GLN A 37 15.32 -3.52 3.50
CA GLN A 37 16.62 -3.54 4.17
C GLN A 37 16.89 -2.26 4.94
N GLU A 38 16.24 -1.17 4.55
CA GLU A 38 16.40 0.12 5.20
C GLU A 38 15.45 0.30 6.38
N GLY A 39 14.65 -0.71 6.67
CA GLY A 39 13.74 -0.64 7.81
C GLY A 39 12.38 -0.03 7.52
N HIS A 40 12.06 0.18 6.25
CA HIS A 40 10.74 0.71 5.88
C HIS A 40 9.74 -0.43 5.71
N GLU A 41 8.55 -0.22 6.21
CA GLU A 41 7.47 -1.17 5.99
C GLU A 41 6.96 -1.02 4.57
N ILE A 42 6.83 -2.14 3.87
CA ILE A 42 6.42 -2.18 2.46
C ILE A 42 5.14 -3.01 2.33
N VAL A 43 4.15 -2.42 1.71
CA VAL A 43 2.90 -3.12 1.41
C VAL A 43 2.93 -3.50 -0.06
N THR A 44 2.85 -4.80 -0.33
CA THR A 44 2.82 -5.31 -1.70
C THR A 44 1.43 -5.89 -1.96
N GLY A 45 0.87 -5.57 -3.09
CA GLY A 45 -0.45 -6.08 -3.42
C GLY A 45 -0.70 -6.07 -4.91
N TYR A 46 -1.90 -6.45 -5.28
CA TYR A 46 -2.31 -6.56 -6.69
C TYR A 46 -3.42 -5.57 -7.00
N LEU A 47 -3.19 -4.75 -8.02
CA LEU A 47 -4.23 -3.89 -8.57
C LEU A 47 -5.24 -4.72 -9.36
N ASP A 48 -4.75 -5.74 -10.04
CA ASP A 48 -5.56 -6.73 -10.73
C ASP A 48 -4.77 -8.02 -10.79
N GLU A 49 -5.28 -9.03 -11.49
CA GLU A 49 -4.68 -10.36 -11.51
C GLU A 49 -3.23 -10.38 -11.98
N ASP A 50 -2.86 -9.42 -12.85
CA ASP A 50 -1.55 -9.43 -13.48
C ASP A 50 -0.65 -8.30 -13.04
N THR A 51 -1.14 -7.38 -12.23
CA THR A 51 -0.39 -6.16 -11.90
C THR A 51 -0.11 -6.08 -10.41
N ALA A 52 1.12 -6.38 -10.04
CA ALA A 52 1.57 -6.24 -8.66
C ALA A 52 2.24 -4.88 -8.46
N ARG A 53 2.06 -4.31 -7.26
CA ARG A 53 2.68 -3.03 -6.90
C ARG A 53 3.12 -3.07 -5.45
N SER A 54 4.18 -2.32 -5.16
CA SER A 54 4.69 -2.17 -3.81
C SER A 54 4.62 -0.72 -3.41
N TYR A 55 4.22 -0.47 -2.15
CA TYR A 55 4.08 0.89 -1.63
C TYR A 55 4.73 0.96 -0.25
N ARG A 56 5.42 2.05 0.02
CA ARG A 56 5.96 2.29 1.36
C ARG A 56 4.81 2.70 2.28
N ALA A 57 4.71 2.03 3.41
CA ALA A 57 3.62 2.28 4.34
C ALA A 57 3.63 3.70 4.88
N ASP A 58 4.81 4.29 5.05
CA ASP A 58 4.93 5.65 5.58
C ASP A 58 4.42 6.71 4.60
N ARG A 59 4.14 6.34 3.37
CA ARG A 59 3.58 7.25 2.37
C ARG A 59 2.11 7.00 2.10
N ILE A 60 1.53 6.05 2.80
CA ILE A 60 0.11 5.69 2.67
C ILE A 60 -0.69 6.46 3.72
N THR A 61 -1.77 7.09 3.29
CA THR A 61 -2.68 7.80 4.19
C THR A 61 -4.12 7.48 3.83
N GLU A 62 -5.02 7.76 4.76
CA GLU A 62 -6.46 7.63 4.55
C GLU A 62 -6.86 6.23 4.04
N VAL A 63 -6.38 5.21 4.76
CA VAL A 63 -6.67 3.82 4.41
C VAL A 63 -8.11 3.48 4.72
N GLU A 64 -8.79 2.87 3.77
CA GLU A 64 -10.12 2.30 3.98
C GLU A 64 -10.08 0.83 3.62
N VAL A 65 -10.61 -0.01 4.47
CA VAL A 65 -10.78 -1.44 4.19
C VAL A 65 -12.12 -1.62 3.48
N LEU A 66 -12.07 -2.18 2.30
CA LEU A 66 -13.26 -2.33 1.46
C LEU A 66 -14.03 -3.63 1.76
#